data_9f848723e28e7a9a8a520375661d2f6f
#
_entry.id   9f848723e28e7a9a8a520375661d2f6f
#
_cell.length_a   1.000
_cell.length_b   1.000
_cell.length_c   1.000
_cell.angle_alpha   90.00
_cell.angle_beta   90.00
_cell.angle_gamma   90.00
#
_symmetry.space_group_name_H-M   'P 1'
#
loop_
_entity.id
_entity.type
_entity.pdbx_description
1 polymer ?
#
loop_
_entity_poly.entity_id
_entity_poly.type
_entity_poly.pdbx_seq_one_letter_code
_entity_poly.pdbx_strand_id
1 'polypeptide(L)'
;MKKTIGIIGGMGPMATVDLMKKVILATDAREDQEHIPILVDNNTNIPDRTAAILGEGEDPLPELLKSADRLTDAGADFLIMGCNTAHYFLPRMMPHLKVPFVNMIEETAAFCAREGFKKVGLLASAGTCKSGIYQRALAEAGVEAVQPQGAAEEAVHAMIYDGVKASTPDFDTTAVREALAQMAKDGCEAFVLGCTEVTVAVEMYHLEGNFIDATEVLAEAAVQKAGAKVISHLPHKA
;
A
#
# COMPACT_ATOMS: atom_id res chain seq x y z
N MET A 1 9.16 -7.56 -25.29
CA MET A 1 9.87 -6.46 -24.62
C MET A 1 9.14 -6.22 -23.30
N LYS A 2 9.85 -6.09 -22.17
CA LYS A 2 9.21 -5.77 -20.87
C LYS A 2 8.64 -4.35 -20.91
N LYS A 3 7.51 -4.13 -20.25
CA LYS A 3 6.90 -2.80 -20.12
C LYS A 3 7.63 -2.01 -19.04
N THR A 4 7.72 -0.69 -19.25
CA THR A 4 8.29 0.26 -18.29
C THR A 4 7.26 0.65 -17.24
N ILE A 5 7.62 0.50 -15.96
CA ILE A 5 6.78 0.91 -14.81
C ILE A 5 7.02 2.39 -14.53
N GLY A 6 5.95 3.17 -14.35
CA GLY A 6 6.00 4.51 -13.75
C GLY A 6 5.52 4.50 -12.31
N ILE A 7 6.35 4.92 -11.36
CA ILE A 7 6.01 5.01 -9.93
C ILE A 7 5.70 6.45 -9.56
N ILE A 8 4.43 6.74 -9.23
CA ILE A 8 4.03 7.98 -8.58
C ILE A 8 4.40 7.88 -7.10
N GLY A 9 5.42 8.62 -6.71
CA GLY A 9 6.04 8.57 -5.39
C GLY A 9 6.00 9.91 -4.63
N GLY A 10 6.77 9.98 -3.55
CA GLY A 10 6.89 11.16 -2.70
C GLY A 10 5.93 11.22 -1.51
N MET A 11 5.14 10.14 -1.30
CA MET A 11 4.04 10.10 -0.31
C MET A 11 4.15 8.95 0.74
N GLY A 12 5.25 8.64 1.40
CA GLY A 12 6.50 9.38 1.49
C GLY A 12 7.63 8.89 0.57
N PRO A 13 8.74 9.62 0.62
CA PRO A 13 9.91 9.29 -0.18
C PRO A 13 10.49 7.91 0.10
N MET A 14 10.59 7.50 1.36
CA MET A 14 11.11 6.17 1.73
C MET A 14 10.16 5.04 1.29
N ALA A 15 8.84 5.26 1.36
CA ALA A 15 7.86 4.32 0.81
C ALA A 15 8.01 4.13 -0.70
N THR A 16 8.42 5.18 -1.41
CA THR A 16 8.72 5.11 -2.86
C THR A 16 9.94 4.24 -3.14
N VAL A 17 11.00 4.39 -2.33
CA VAL A 17 12.21 3.56 -2.41
C VAL A 17 11.88 2.10 -2.09
N ASP A 18 11.07 1.86 -1.05
CA ASP A 18 10.63 0.52 -0.65
C ASP A 18 9.83 -0.17 -1.76
N LEU A 19 8.87 0.52 -2.38
CA LEU A 19 8.12 -0.03 -3.51
C LEU A 19 9.04 -0.39 -4.68
N MET A 20 9.98 0.49 -5.04
CA MET A 20 10.96 0.19 -6.09
C MET A 20 11.81 -1.03 -5.74
N LYS A 21 12.30 -1.14 -4.50
CA LYS A 21 13.04 -2.28 -3.99
C LYS A 21 12.22 -3.58 -4.10
N LYS A 22 10.94 -3.55 -3.70
CA LYS A 22 10.03 -4.70 -3.79
C LYS A 22 9.82 -5.14 -5.24
N VAL A 23 9.63 -4.23 -6.18
CA VAL A 23 9.54 -4.57 -7.61
C VAL A 23 10.82 -5.27 -8.10
N ILE A 24 12.00 -4.80 -7.68
CA ILE A 24 13.28 -5.42 -8.04
C ILE A 24 13.36 -6.84 -7.45
N LEU A 25 13.06 -7.00 -6.16
CA LEU A 25 13.14 -8.30 -5.48
C LEU A 25 12.10 -9.31 -5.96
N ALA A 26 10.90 -8.85 -6.32
CA ALA A 26 9.84 -9.69 -6.86
C ALA A 26 10.08 -10.11 -8.32
N THR A 27 11.08 -9.56 -9.01
CA THR A 27 11.42 -9.92 -10.39
C THR A 27 12.39 -11.11 -10.43
N ASP A 28 11.99 -12.22 -11.07
CA ASP A 28 12.87 -13.36 -11.31
C ASP A 28 13.90 -12.99 -12.40
N ALA A 29 15.00 -12.37 -11.97
CA ALA A 29 16.08 -11.89 -12.82
C ALA A 29 17.44 -12.42 -12.32
N ARG A 30 18.33 -12.79 -13.24
CA ARG A 30 19.68 -13.29 -12.95
C ARG A 30 20.77 -12.27 -13.28
N GLU A 31 20.44 -11.29 -14.10
CA GLU A 31 21.33 -10.19 -14.51
C GLU A 31 20.53 -8.88 -14.65
N ASP A 32 21.24 -7.75 -14.65
CA ASP A 32 20.62 -6.41 -14.66
C ASP A 32 19.64 -6.21 -15.82
N GLN A 33 19.94 -6.77 -17.00
CA GLN A 33 19.13 -6.64 -18.21
C GLN A 33 17.81 -7.44 -18.15
N GLU A 34 17.71 -8.37 -17.22
CA GLU A 34 16.48 -9.14 -16.98
C GLU A 34 15.51 -8.42 -16.05
N HIS A 35 15.92 -7.35 -15.36
CA HIS A 35 15.03 -6.52 -14.56
C HIS A 35 14.11 -5.65 -15.42
N ILE A 36 13.07 -5.12 -14.78
CA ILE A 36 12.05 -4.27 -15.40
C ILE A 36 12.53 -2.81 -15.39
N PRO A 37 12.44 -2.07 -16.52
CA PRO A 37 12.69 -0.63 -16.51
C PRO A 37 11.69 0.10 -15.61
N ILE A 38 12.19 0.99 -14.73
CA ILE A 38 11.37 1.74 -13.77
C ILE A 38 11.68 3.22 -13.91
N LEU A 39 10.64 4.03 -14.06
CA LEU A 39 10.68 5.49 -13.93
C LEU A 39 10.04 5.87 -12.59
N VAL A 40 10.65 6.78 -11.85
CA VAL A 40 10.15 7.22 -10.54
C VAL A 40 10.02 8.74 -10.52
N ASP A 41 8.84 9.26 -10.20
CA ASP A 41 8.65 10.66 -9.83
C ASP A 41 8.45 10.75 -8.30
N ASN A 42 9.52 11.03 -7.57
CA ASN A 42 9.47 11.21 -6.12
C ASN A 42 9.00 12.64 -5.76
N ASN A 43 7.73 12.94 -6.04
CA ASN A 43 7.14 14.27 -5.90
C ASN A 43 6.69 14.56 -4.45
N THR A 44 7.56 15.16 -3.67
CA THR A 44 7.26 15.54 -2.27
C THR A 44 6.38 16.79 -2.14
N ASN A 45 6.01 17.43 -3.26
CA ASN A 45 5.06 18.56 -3.25
C ASN A 45 3.60 18.12 -3.22
N ILE A 46 3.31 16.81 -3.35
CA ILE A 46 1.93 16.31 -3.26
C ILE A 46 1.39 16.56 -1.84
N PRO A 47 0.33 17.38 -1.68
CA PRO A 47 -0.26 17.73 -0.38
C PRO A 47 -0.65 16.50 0.46
N ASP A 48 -0.80 16.67 1.77
CA ASP A 48 -1.18 15.58 2.67
C ASP A 48 -2.56 15.00 2.31
N ARG A 49 -2.59 13.70 2.05
CA ARG A 49 -3.78 12.97 1.56
C ARG A 49 -4.82 12.79 2.67
N THR A 50 -4.38 12.58 3.90
CA THR A 50 -5.30 12.43 5.05
C THR A 50 -5.98 13.76 5.34
N ALA A 51 -5.23 14.86 5.43
CA ALA A 51 -5.80 16.19 5.64
C ALA A 51 -6.79 16.56 4.52
N ALA A 52 -6.47 16.24 3.26
CA ALA A 52 -7.39 16.49 2.14
C ALA A 52 -8.69 15.66 2.24
N ILE A 53 -8.62 14.38 2.63
CA ILE A 53 -9.81 13.52 2.83
C ILE A 53 -10.67 14.04 4.00
N LEU A 54 -10.05 14.55 5.03
CA LEU A 54 -10.75 15.12 6.19
C LEU A 54 -11.34 16.53 5.94
N GLY A 55 -10.98 17.16 4.81
CA GLY A 55 -11.41 18.52 4.47
C GLY A 55 -10.59 19.61 5.16
N GLU A 56 -9.40 19.28 5.65
CA GLU A 56 -8.52 20.16 6.43
C GLU A 56 -7.26 20.58 5.63
N GLY A 57 -7.08 20.06 4.41
CA GLY A 57 -5.88 20.26 3.59
C GLY A 57 -6.17 20.53 2.12
N GLU A 58 -5.11 20.86 1.38
CA GLU A 58 -5.16 21.09 -0.06
C GLU A 58 -5.46 19.81 -0.84
N ASP A 59 -6.14 19.94 -1.99
CA ASP A 59 -6.44 18.84 -2.90
C ASP A 59 -5.16 18.32 -3.57
N PRO A 60 -4.75 17.06 -3.34
CA PRO A 60 -3.53 16.52 -3.95
C PRO A 60 -3.68 16.17 -5.43
N LEU A 61 -4.89 16.17 -5.98
CA LEU A 61 -5.16 15.74 -7.36
C LEU A 61 -4.30 16.46 -8.40
N PRO A 62 -4.12 17.79 -8.38
CA PRO A 62 -3.31 18.48 -9.40
C PRO A 62 -1.85 17.99 -9.42
N GLU A 63 -1.22 17.77 -8.26
CA GLU A 63 0.16 17.28 -8.18
C GLU A 63 0.26 15.81 -8.55
N LEU A 64 -0.73 14.97 -8.19
CA LEU A 64 -0.81 13.58 -8.63
C LEU A 64 -0.88 13.46 -10.16
N LEU A 65 -1.69 14.30 -10.80
CA LEU A 65 -1.79 14.33 -12.28
C LEU A 65 -0.50 14.82 -12.95
N LYS A 66 0.18 15.83 -12.38
CA LYS A 66 1.50 16.27 -12.89
C LYS A 66 2.53 15.15 -12.82
N SER A 67 2.55 14.36 -11.75
CA SER A 67 3.43 13.20 -11.64
C SER A 67 3.09 12.12 -12.68
N ALA A 68 1.80 11.84 -12.87
CA ALA A 68 1.35 10.90 -13.90
C ALA A 68 1.76 11.33 -15.31
N ASP A 69 1.60 12.62 -15.64
CA ASP A 69 2.01 13.17 -16.93
C ASP A 69 3.53 13.08 -17.15
N ARG A 70 4.35 13.50 -16.16
CA ARG A 70 5.83 13.38 -16.25
C ARG A 70 6.28 11.96 -16.55
N LEU A 71 5.72 10.97 -15.83
CA LEU A 71 6.07 9.57 -16.02
C LEU A 71 5.63 9.04 -17.40
N THR A 72 4.44 9.41 -17.83
CA THR A 72 3.91 9.00 -19.13
C THR A 72 4.71 9.63 -20.27
N ASP A 73 5.01 10.91 -20.18
CA ASP A 73 5.82 11.64 -21.18
C ASP A 73 7.27 11.14 -21.20
N ALA A 74 7.79 10.59 -20.08
CA ALA A 74 9.08 9.92 -20.01
C ALA A 74 9.07 8.49 -20.57
N GLY A 75 7.91 7.94 -20.93
CA GLY A 75 7.78 6.64 -21.58
C GLY A 75 7.35 5.48 -20.65
N ALA A 76 6.68 5.76 -19.54
CA ALA A 76 6.06 4.70 -18.74
C ALA A 76 4.88 4.06 -19.52
N ASP A 77 4.83 2.73 -19.56
CA ASP A 77 3.76 1.97 -20.20
C ASP A 77 2.52 1.82 -19.31
N PHE A 78 2.71 1.91 -17.99
CA PHE A 78 1.65 1.94 -17.00
C PHE A 78 2.15 2.54 -15.69
N LEU A 79 1.22 2.92 -14.82
CA LEU A 79 1.51 3.60 -13.57
C LEU A 79 1.13 2.75 -12.35
N ILE A 80 1.90 2.93 -11.27
CA ILE A 80 1.60 2.46 -9.92
C ILE A 80 1.84 3.59 -8.92
N MET A 81 1.30 3.47 -7.71
CA MET A 81 1.43 4.50 -6.68
C MET A 81 1.67 3.88 -5.30
N GLY A 82 2.79 4.24 -4.67
CA GLY A 82 3.24 3.67 -3.41
C GLY A 82 2.58 4.26 -2.15
N CYS A 83 1.32 4.70 -2.25
CA CYS A 83 0.60 5.31 -1.12
C CYS A 83 -0.85 4.81 -1.08
N ASN A 84 -1.19 4.05 -0.04
CA ASN A 84 -2.55 3.53 0.15
C ASN A 84 -3.60 4.66 0.15
N THR A 85 -3.42 5.68 0.98
CA THR A 85 -4.37 6.80 1.16
C THR A 85 -4.61 7.56 -0.15
N ALA A 86 -3.59 7.69 -1.01
CA ALA A 86 -3.71 8.42 -2.27
C ALA A 86 -4.64 7.72 -3.28
N HIS A 87 -4.89 6.42 -3.14
CA HIS A 87 -5.85 5.69 -3.98
C HIS A 87 -7.30 6.19 -3.82
N TYR A 88 -7.62 6.91 -2.75
CA TYR A 88 -8.89 7.62 -2.63
C TYR A 88 -9.14 8.59 -3.80
N PHE A 89 -8.08 9.19 -4.34
CA PHE A 89 -8.16 10.15 -5.44
C PHE A 89 -8.12 9.48 -6.83
N LEU A 90 -7.84 8.17 -6.89
CA LEU A 90 -7.69 7.45 -8.16
C LEU A 90 -8.93 7.55 -9.07
N PRO A 91 -10.19 7.44 -8.59
CA PRO A 91 -11.36 7.62 -9.46
C PRO A 91 -11.41 9.00 -10.16
N ARG A 92 -10.86 10.03 -9.50
CA ARG A 92 -10.74 11.38 -10.07
C ARG A 92 -9.55 11.52 -11.01
N MET A 93 -8.51 10.69 -10.83
CA MET A 93 -7.33 10.65 -11.72
C MET A 93 -7.63 9.89 -13.02
N MET A 94 -8.33 8.76 -12.94
CA MET A 94 -8.54 7.82 -14.07
C MET A 94 -8.96 8.48 -15.39
N PRO A 95 -9.90 9.46 -15.44
CA PRO A 95 -10.28 10.11 -16.69
C PRO A 95 -9.16 10.90 -17.37
N HIS A 96 -8.10 11.20 -16.65
CA HIS A 96 -6.97 12.03 -17.14
C HIS A 96 -5.71 11.22 -17.44
N LEU A 97 -5.67 9.94 -17.06
CA LEU A 97 -4.50 9.10 -17.29
C LEU A 97 -4.41 8.66 -18.75
N LYS A 98 -3.22 8.77 -19.33
CA LYS A 98 -2.93 8.40 -20.73
C LYS A 98 -2.51 6.94 -20.88
N VAL A 99 -2.13 6.28 -19.77
CA VAL A 99 -1.69 4.89 -19.72
C VAL A 99 -2.42 4.14 -18.61
N PRO A 100 -2.50 2.80 -18.65
CA PRO A 100 -3.16 2.02 -17.61
C PRO A 100 -2.55 2.27 -16.22
N PHE A 101 -3.36 2.07 -15.19
CA PHE A 101 -2.96 2.14 -13.80
C PHE A 101 -3.18 0.77 -13.11
N VAL A 102 -2.28 0.36 -12.20
CA VAL A 102 -2.48 -0.82 -11.33
C VAL A 102 -2.87 -0.32 -9.95
N ASN A 103 -4.07 -0.70 -9.53
CA ASN A 103 -4.67 -0.24 -8.27
C ASN A 103 -4.27 -1.16 -7.11
N MET A 104 -3.42 -0.68 -6.21
CA MET A 104 -2.97 -1.41 -5.02
C MET A 104 -4.13 -1.98 -4.20
N ILE A 105 -5.21 -1.24 -4.06
CA ILE A 105 -6.35 -1.62 -3.21
C ILE A 105 -7.09 -2.81 -3.82
N GLU A 106 -7.34 -2.75 -5.13
CA GLU A 106 -7.99 -3.83 -5.89
C GLU A 106 -7.11 -5.09 -5.95
N GLU A 107 -5.80 -4.93 -6.21
CA GLU A 107 -4.86 -6.05 -6.24
C GLU A 107 -4.77 -6.74 -4.86
N THR A 108 -4.76 -5.96 -3.76
CA THR A 108 -4.75 -6.51 -2.41
C THR A 108 -6.05 -7.27 -2.10
N ALA A 109 -7.20 -6.73 -2.50
CA ALA A 109 -8.48 -7.41 -2.32
C ALA A 109 -8.56 -8.70 -3.14
N ALA A 110 -8.11 -8.67 -4.40
CA ALA A 110 -8.02 -9.83 -5.28
C ALA A 110 -7.05 -10.90 -4.72
N PHE A 111 -5.92 -10.48 -4.15
CA PHE A 111 -4.99 -11.37 -3.46
C PHE A 111 -5.67 -12.08 -2.29
N CYS A 112 -6.32 -11.33 -1.38
CA CYS A 112 -7.02 -11.91 -0.25
C CYS A 112 -8.07 -12.95 -0.67
N ALA A 113 -8.86 -12.64 -1.70
CA ALA A 113 -9.89 -13.55 -2.23
C ALA A 113 -9.28 -14.81 -2.86
N ARG A 114 -8.20 -14.66 -3.65
CA ARG A 114 -7.50 -15.75 -4.32
C ARG A 114 -6.86 -16.72 -3.32
N GLU A 115 -6.28 -16.20 -2.24
CA GLU A 115 -5.74 -17.01 -1.14
C GLU A 115 -6.85 -17.63 -0.26
N GLY A 116 -8.10 -17.27 -0.47
CA GLY A 116 -9.25 -17.86 0.22
C GLY A 116 -9.54 -17.26 1.60
N PHE A 117 -8.92 -16.11 1.95
CA PHE A 117 -9.27 -15.39 3.16
C PHE A 117 -10.72 -14.95 3.14
N LYS A 118 -11.42 -15.08 4.29
CA LYS A 118 -12.81 -14.67 4.46
C LYS A 118 -12.95 -13.41 5.29
N LYS A 119 -12.03 -13.22 6.22
CA LYS A 119 -12.02 -12.09 7.15
C LYS A 119 -10.61 -11.63 7.42
N VAL A 120 -10.34 -10.35 7.17
CA VAL A 120 -9.02 -9.75 7.40
C VAL A 120 -9.11 -8.51 8.26
N GLY A 121 -8.10 -8.29 9.09
CA GLY A 121 -7.90 -7.04 9.81
C GLY A 121 -7.30 -5.99 8.88
N LEU A 122 -7.71 -4.72 8.99
CA LEU A 122 -7.13 -3.61 8.25
C LEU A 122 -6.37 -2.69 9.22
N LEU A 123 -5.06 -2.63 9.08
CA LEU A 123 -4.19 -1.72 9.84
C LEU A 123 -3.76 -0.58 8.92
N ALA A 124 -4.33 0.62 9.10
CA ALA A 124 -4.14 1.73 8.18
C ALA A 124 -4.18 3.10 8.86
N SER A 125 -3.79 4.14 8.12
CA SER A 125 -3.94 5.53 8.58
C SER A 125 -5.41 5.92 8.69
N ALA A 126 -5.70 6.95 9.52
CA ALA A 126 -7.05 7.49 9.68
C ALA A 126 -7.72 7.86 8.35
N GLY A 127 -6.96 8.48 7.42
CA GLY A 127 -7.46 8.83 6.09
C GLY A 127 -7.86 7.60 5.27
N THR A 128 -7.05 6.54 5.29
CA THR A 128 -7.37 5.27 4.60
C THR A 128 -8.60 4.62 5.22
N CYS A 129 -8.66 4.52 6.54
CA CYS A 129 -9.79 3.95 7.27
C CYS A 129 -11.10 4.71 6.98
N LYS A 130 -11.08 6.05 7.11
CA LYS A 130 -12.25 6.90 6.90
C LYS A 130 -12.73 6.92 5.44
N SER A 131 -11.82 6.77 4.49
CA SER A 131 -12.17 6.75 3.05
C SER A 131 -13.00 5.53 2.63
N GLY A 132 -12.89 4.43 3.36
CA GLY A 132 -13.57 3.17 3.09
C GLY A 132 -13.11 2.45 1.82
N ILE A 133 -11.96 2.82 1.24
CA ILE A 133 -11.48 2.24 -0.04
C ILE A 133 -11.21 0.74 0.07
N TYR A 134 -10.56 0.30 1.16
CA TYR A 134 -10.30 -1.12 1.39
C TYR A 134 -11.57 -1.90 1.73
N GLN A 135 -12.46 -1.33 2.56
CA GLN A 135 -13.69 -2.01 2.95
C GLN A 135 -14.56 -2.31 1.73
N ARG A 136 -14.67 -1.35 0.80
CA ARG A 136 -15.41 -1.56 -0.46
C ARG A 136 -14.76 -2.62 -1.34
N ALA A 137 -13.47 -2.50 -1.62
CA ALA A 137 -12.77 -3.44 -2.50
C ALA A 137 -12.76 -4.87 -1.94
N LEU A 138 -12.52 -5.04 -0.63
CA LEU A 138 -12.54 -6.36 0.01
C LEU A 138 -13.96 -6.94 0.01
N ALA A 139 -15.00 -6.15 0.30
CA ALA A 139 -16.39 -6.60 0.25
C ALA A 139 -16.80 -7.04 -1.17
N GLU A 140 -16.40 -6.30 -2.21
CA GLU A 140 -16.62 -6.67 -3.62
C GLU A 140 -15.91 -7.98 -3.98
N ALA A 141 -14.75 -8.25 -3.35
CA ALA A 141 -14.01 -9.50 -3.50
C ALA A 141 -14.53 -10.65 -2.60
N GLY A 142 -15.58 -10.41 -1.81
CA GLY A 142 -16.17 -11.41 -0.90
C GLY A 142 -15.36 -11.65 0.39
N VAL A 143 -14.58 -10.66 0.82
CA VAL A 143 -13.75 -10.68 2.02
C VAL A 143 -14.24 -9.64 3.02
N GLU A 144 -14.50 -10.04 4.26
CA GLU A 144 -14.84 -9.11 5.34
C GLU A 144 -13.60 -8.35 5.81
N ALA A 145 -13.68 -7.02 5.86
CA ALA A 145 -12.63 -6.16 6.41
C ALA A 145 -13.02 -5.64 7.80
N VAL A 146 -12.19 -5.90 8.80
CA VAL A 146 -12.37 -5.41 10.17
C VAL A 146 -11.29 -4.38 10.50
N GLN A 147 -11.71 -3.23 11.02
CA GLN A 147 -10.80 -2.22 11.53
C GLN A 147 -10.73 -2.27 13.06
N PRO A 148 -9.57 -1.98 13.65
CA PRO A 148 -9.50 -1.72 15.09
C PRO A 148 -10.44 -0.56 15.44
N GLN A 149 -11.05 -0.62 16.62
CA GLN A 149 -12.01 0.38 17.10
C GLN A 149 -11.60 0.92 18.48
N GLY A 150 -11.93 2.19 18.74
CA GLY A 150 -11.67 2.84 20.04
C GLY A 150 -10.19 2.80 20.42
N ALA A 151 -9.87 2.30 21.62
CA ALA A 151 -8.49 2.25 22.11
C ALA A 151 -7.53 1.47 21.20
N ALA A 152 -8.00 0.44 20.48
CA ALA A 152 -7.19 -0.30 19.53
C ALA A 152 -6.87 0.53 18.28
N GLU A 153 -7.80 1.35 17.79
CA GLU A 153 -7.58 2.30 16.71
C GLU A 153 -6.56 3.37 17.11
N GLU A 154 -6.72 3.94 18.31
CA GLU A 154 -5.80 4.93 18.87
C GLU A 154 -4.37 4.36 19.00
N ALA A 155 -4.24 3.10 19.45
CA ALA A 155 -2.94 2.44 19.54
C ALA A 155 -2.25 2.27 18.18
N VAL A 156 -2.98 1.86 17.14
CA VAL A 156 -2.43 1.76 15.78
C VAL A 156 -2.03 3.14 15.24
N HIS A 157 -2.83 4.19 15.49
CA HIS A 157 -2.48 5.56 15.09
C HIS A 157 -1.24 6.06 15.82
N ALA A 158 -1.15 5.88 17.14
CA ALA A 158 0.03 6.25 17.92
C ALA A 158 1.29 5.53 17.41
N MET A 159 1.20 4.24 17.11
CA MET A 159 2.32 3.49 16.51
C MET A 159 2.78 4.10 15.17
N ILE A 160 1.86 4.54 14.31
CA ILE A 160 2.20 5.17 13.03
C ILE A 160 2.87 6.53 13.24
N TYR A 161 2.31 7.39 14.10
CA TYR A 161 2.74 8.80 14.21
C TYR A 161 3.83 8.99 15.25
N ASP A 162 3.64 8.48 16.47
CA ASP A 162 4.55 8.68 17.60
C ASP A 162 5.65 7.60 17.63
N GLY A 163 5.39 6.45 17.03
CA GLY A 163 6.36 5.38 16.85
C GLY A 163 7.21 5.60 15.59
N VAL A 164 6.69 5.20 14.43
CA VAL A 164 7.46 5.12 13.18
C VAL A 164 7.83 6.49 12.64
N LYS A 165 6.88 7.41 12.47
CA LYS A 165 7.15 8.74 11.90
C LYS A 165 8.02 9.59 12.81
N ALA A 166 7.89 9.45 14.12
CA ALA A 166 8.74 10.11 15.10
C ALA A 166 10.10 9.41 15.28
N SER A 167 10.34 8.28 14.60
CA SER A 167 11.56 7.48 14.71
C SER A 167 11.89 7.07 16.15
N THR A 168 10.87 6.52 16.86
CA THR A 168 10.96 6.07 18.25
C THR A 168 11.18 4.56 18.33
N PRO A 169 12.43 4.05 18.44
CA PRO A 169 12.72 2.62 18.39
C PRO A 169 12.07 1.83 19.54
N ASP A 170 11.99 2.47 20.71
CA ASP A 170 11.47 1.85 21.96
C ASP A 170 9.98 2.18 22.19
N PHE A 171 9.21 2.42 21.11
CA PHE A 171 7.76 2.65 21.23
C PHE A 171 7.06 1.45 21.84
N ASP A 172 6.20 1.69 22.85
CA ASP A 172 5.41 0.62 23.49
C ASP A 172 4.30 0.12 22.56
N THR A 173 4.47 -1.11 22.06
CA THR A 173 3.52 -1.78 21.18
C THR A 173 2.52 -2.69 21.88
N THR A 174 2.48 -2.69 23.23
CA THR A 174 1.62 -3.61 24.01
C THR A 174 0.17 -3.53 23.57
N ALA A 175 -0.40 -2.34 23.49
CA ALA A 175 -1.80 -2.15 23.09
C ALA A 175 -2.06 -2.57 21.62
N VAL A 176 -1.08 -2.41 20.72
CA VAL A 176 -1.19 -2.89 19.34
C VAL A 176 -1.20 -4.42 19.29
N ARG A 177 -0.31 -5.08 20.06
CA ARG A 177 -0.27 -6.55 20.14
C ARG A 177 -1.56 -7.12 20.72
N GLU A 178 -2.12 -6.49 21.75
CA GLU A 178 -3.42 -6.85 22.30
C GLU A 178 -4.55 -6.71 21.28
N ALA A 179 -4.54 -5.61 20.49
CA ALA A 179 -5.51 -5.38 19.42
C ALA A 179 -5.42 -6.47 18.35
N LEU A 180 -4.21 -6.81 17.87
CA LEU A 180 -3.99 -7.88 16.89
C LEU A 180 -4.48 -9.23 17.43
N ALA A 181 -4.14 -9.56 18.68
CA ALA A 181 -4.58 -10.81 19.31
C ALA A 181 -6.10 -10.88 19.46
N GLN A 182 -6.76 -9.75 19.80
CA GLN A 182 -8.21 -9.71 19.90
C GLN A 182 -8.87 -9.88 18.52
N MET A 183 -8.41 -9.16 17.49
CA MET A 183 -8.94 -9.28 16.13
C MET A 183 -8.76 -10.71 15.57
N ALA A 184 -7.64 -11.38 15.88
CA ALA A 184 -7.43 -12.78 15.51
C ALA A 184 -8.45 -13.71 16.21
N LYS A 185 -8.73 -13.50 17.52
CA LYS A 185 -9.78 -14.23 18.24
C LYS A 185 -11.18 -13.99 17.67
N ASP A 186 -11.41 -12.78 17.14
CA ASP A 186 -12.67 -12.39 16.47
C ASP A 186 -12.76 -12.91 15.03
N GLY A 187 -11.79 -13.73 14.62
CA GLY A 187 -11.78 -14.48 13.38
C GLY A 187 -11.06 -13.80 12.22
N CYS A 188 -10.26 -12.75 12.44
CA CYS A 188 -9.35 -12.25 11.40
C CYS A 188 -8.26 -13.29 11.12
N GLU A 189 -8.16 -13.73 9.86
CA GLU A 189 -7.24 -14.77 9.40
C GLU A 189 -5.87 -14.18 9.00
N ALA A 190 -5.86 -12.89 8.66
CA ALA A 190 -4.68 -12.12 8.30
C ALA A 190 -4.90 -10.63 8.55
N PHE A 191 -3.83 -9.80 8.43
CA PHE A 191 -3.89 -8.36 8.61
C PHE A 191 -3.31 -7.65 7.39
N VAL A 192 -4.13 -6.88 6.70
CA VAL A 192 -3.71 -6.03 5.58
C VAL A 192 -2.99 -4.80 6.13
N LEU A 193 -1.74 -4.60 5.70
CA LEU A 193 -0.93 -3.43 6.01
C LEU A 193 -1.30 -2.30 5.04
N GLY A 194 -2.36 -1.56 5.38
CA GLY A 194 -2.94 -0.48 4.56
C GLY A 194 -2.26 0.88 4.76
N CYS A 195 -1.04 0.89 5.29
CA CYS A 195 -0.18 2.05 5.44
C CYS A 195 1.28 1.59 5.41
N THR A 196 2.14 2.29 4.69
CA THR A 196 3.57 1.96 4.58
C THR A 196 4.31 2.03 5.92
N GLU A 197 3.90 2.95 6.80
CA GLU A 197 4.43 3.03 8.16
C GLU A 197 4.07 1.79 9.00
N VAL A 198 2.94 1.15 8.74
CA VAL A 198 2.59 -0.11 9.44
C VAL A 198 3.50 -1.25 9.00
N THR A 199 3.88 -1.31 7.73
CA THR A 199 4.90 -2.27 7.24
C THR A 199 6.22 -2.07 7.96
N VAL A 200 6.68 -0.81 8.08
CA VAL A 200 7.89 -0.48 8.85
C VAL A 200 7.74 -0.86 10.32
N ALA A 201 6.57 -0.62 10.93
CA ALA A 201 6.32 -0.97 12.33
C ALA A 201 6.41 -2.48 12.58
N VAL A 202 5.90 -3.30 11.65
CA VAL A 202 5.98 -4.78 11.76
C VAL A 202 7.43 -5.23 11.86
N GLU A 203 8.31 -4.69 11.03
CA GLU A 203 9.74 -5.02 11.05
C GLU A 203 10.43 -4.40 12.28
N MET A 204 10.26 -3.10 12.51
CA MET A 204 10.94 -2.33 13.56
C MET A 204 10.63 -2.85 14.96
N TYR A 205 9.36 -3.18 15.22
CA TYR A 205 8.89 -3.60 16.54
C TYR A 205 8.69 -5.11 16.64
N HIS A 206 9.06 -5.88 15.62
CA HIS A 206 8.92 -7.34 15.58
C HIS A 206 7.49 -7.78 15.97
N LEU A 207 6.49 -7.21 15.28
CA LEU A 207 5.10 -7.60 15.46
C LEU A 207 4.88 -9.00 14.88
N GLU A 208 4.11 -9.82 15.59
CA GLU A 208 3.78 -11.18 15.15
C GLU A 208 2.37 -11.20 14.55
N GLY A 209 2.19 -11.91 13.43
CA GLY A 209 0.91 -12.06 12.77
C GLY A 209 1.05 -12.52 11.32
N ASN A 210 -0.07 -12.89 10.72
CA ASN A 210 -0.14 -13.16 9.27
C ASN A 210 -0.39 -11.84 8.55
N PHE A 211 0.67 -11.17 8.09
CA PHE A 211 0.59 -9.84 7.51
C PHE A 211 0.59 -9.89 5.98
N ILE A 212 -0.34 -9.16 5.37
CA ILE A 212 -0.44 -8.95 3.91
C ILE A 212 0.01 -7.53 3.63
N ASP A 213 1.24 -7.39 3.11
CA ASP A 213 1.77 -6.10 2.72
C ASP A 213 1.20 -5.68 1.36
N ALA A 214 0.34 -4.66 1.36
CA ALA A 214 -0.27 -4.13 0.15
C ALA A 214 0.77 -3.60 -0.87
N THR A 215 1.93 -3.13 -0.39
CA THR A 215 3.01 -2.65 -1.26
C THR A 215 3.71 -3.83 -1.96
N GLU A 216 3.87 -4.97 -1.28
CA GLU A 216 4.39 -6.21 -1.89
C GLU A 216 3.41 -6.76 -2.92
N VAL A 217 2.11 -6.81 -2.59
CA VAL A 217 1.06 -7.22 -3.53
C VAL A 217 1.10 -6.35 -4.80
N LEU A 218 1.23 -5.03 -4.65
CA LEU A 218 1.34 -4.12 -5.78
C LEU A 218 2.60 -4.38 -6.60
N ALA A 219 3.74 -4.63 -5.94
CA ALA A 219 5.01 -4.92 -6.61
C ALA A 219 4.91 -6.19 -7.47
N GLU A 220 4.38 -7.28 -6.93
CA GLU A 220 4.17 -8.53 -7.67
C GLU A 220 3.21 -8.34 -8.85
N ALA A 221 2.09 -7.64 -8.65
CA ALA A 221 1.14 -7.32 -9.72
C ALA A 221 1.78 -6.47 -10.84
N ALA A 222 2.63 -5.50 -10.46
CA ALA A 222 3.36 -4.68 -11.42
C ALA A 222 4.38 -5.50 -12.22
N VAL A 223 5.11 -6.42 -11.57
CA VAL A 223 6.05 -7.35 -12.24
C VAL A 223 5.31 -8.21 -13.26
N GLN A 224 4.19 -8.78 -12.88
CA GLN A 224 3.36 -9.59 -13.78
C GLN A 224 2.84 -8.77 -14.96
N LYS A 225 2.34 -7.55 -14.72
CA LYS A 225 1.83 -6.65 -15.77
C LYS A 225 2.94 -6.18 -16.71
N ALA A 226 4.16 -6.03 -16.21
CA ALA A 226 5.33 -5.70 -17.03
C ALA A 226 5.77 -6.86 -17.93
N GLY A 227 5.26 -8.07 -17.73
CA GLY A 227 5.58 -9.26 -18.51
C GLY A 227 6.84 -9.99 -18.03
N ALA A 228 7.21 -9.81 -16.78
CA ALA A 228 8.29 -10.59 -16.13
C ALA A 228 7.70 -11.68 -15.22
N LYS A 229 8.53 -12.66 -14.88
CA LYS A 229 8.17 -13.71 -13.94
C LYS A 229 8.33 -13.22 -12.52
N VAL A 230 7.35 -13.54 -11.66
CA VAL A 230 7.31 -13.12 -10.26
C VAL A 230 8.00 -14.16 -9.37
N ILE A 231 8.80 -13.67 -8.42
CA ILE A 231 9.18 -14.38 -7.20
C ILE A 231 8.28 -13.81 -6.08
N SER A 232 7.37 -14.64 -5.57
CA SER A 232 6.47 -14.19 -4.51
C SER A 232 7.11 -14.28 -3.13
N HIS A 233 6.90 -13.22 -2.35
CA HIS A 233 7.28 -13.10 -0.95
C HIS A 233 6.05 -12.96 -0.04
N LEU A 234 4.84 -13.05 -0.62
CA LEU A 234 3.59 -12.90 0.10
C LEU A 234 3.25 -14.16 0.90
N PRO A 235 2.56 -14.00 2.04
CA PRO A 235 2.11 -15.13 2.82
C PRO A 235 0.99 -15.88 2.10
N HIS A 236 0.99 -17.21 2.23
CA HIS A 236 -0.13 -18.03 1.79
C HIS A 236 -1.02 -18.39 2.98
N LYS A 237 -2.31 -18.61 2.71
CA LYS A 237 -3.21 -19.15 3.72
C LYS A 237 -2.83 -20.60 4.01
N ALA A 238 -2.54 -20.91 5.27
CA ALA A 238 -2.19 -22.25 5.74
C ALA A 238 -3.38 -23.21 5.71
#